data_da37b20e676cc1fbfaeb4db1eab1c8ec
#
_entry.id   da37b20e676cc1fbfaeb4db1eab1c8ec
#
_cell.length_a   1.000
_cell.length_b   1.000
_cell.length_c   1.000
_cell.angle_alpha   90.00
_cell.angle_beta   90.00
_cell.angle_gamma   90.00
#
_symmetry.space_group_name_H-M   'P 1'
#
loop_
_entity.id
_entity.type
_entity.pdbx_description
1 polymer ?
#
loop_
_entity_poly.entity_id
_entity_poly.type
_entity_poly.pdbx_seq_one_letter_code
_entity_poly.pdbx_strand_id
1 'polypeptide(L)'
;MKKSERIGEFVEGLQAASAASEFDRCYLGYFECFNRQLYYEAHDVLEHLWLKDGRNAPDYRFHKGLIQLAGAFVHMKLQHEHPSHPKHGRRLRPARCLLLLASENLAPFAPLYHGFDVTAATDLAVRFVALIEEGSHEQNPWDPKTAPILPVPEDFQFLAVSRG
;
A
#
# COMPACT_ATOMS: atom_id res chain seq x y z
N MET A 1 -22.76 8.01 6.82
CA MET A 1 -22.29 6.99 5.87
C MET A 1 -21.23 6.12 6.55
N LYS A 2 -21.35 4.82 6.46
CA LYS A 2 -20.38 3.90 7.03
C LYS A 2 -19.07 3.94 6.24
N LYS A 3 -17.95 3.61 6.90
CA LYS A 3 -16.63 3.56 6.23
C LYS A 3 -16.64 2.66 5.00
N SER A 4 -17.29 1.48 5.11
CA SER A 4 -17.40 0.54 4.00
C SER A 4 -18.16 1.10 2.79
N GLU A 5 -19.18 1.91 3.03
CA GLU A 5 -19.94 2.55 1.95
C GLU A 5 -19.11 3.62 1.24
N ARG A 6 -18.36 4.42 2.00
CA ARG A 6 -17.44 5.42 1.43
C ARG A 6 -16.35 4.79 0.57
N ILE A 7 -15.80 3.67 1.04
CA ILE A 7 -14.80 2.93 0.31
C ILE A 7 -15.39 2.37 -0.99
N GLY A 8 -16.61 1.82 -0.94
CA GLY A 8 -17.31 1.32 -2.12
C GLY A 8 -17.51 2.37 -3.16
N GLU A 9 -18.00 3.55 -2.77
CA GLU A 9 -18.19 4.68 -3.68
C GLU A 9 -16.86 5.16 -4.26
N PHE A 10 -15.82 5.23 -3.45
CA PHE A 10 -14.49 5.64 -3.88
C PHE A 10 -13.94 4.65 -4.94
N VAL A 11 -14.03 3.35 -4.67
CA VAL A 11 -13.54 2.31 -5.58
C VAL A 11 -14.26 2.37 -6.94
N GLU A 12 -15.56 2.66 -6.94
CA GLU A 12 -16.32 2.80 -8.19
C GLU A 12 -15.81 3.95 -9.05
N GLY A 13 -15.19 4.97 -8.46
CA GLY A 13 -14.60 6.09 -9.20
C GLY A 13 -13.20 5.82 -9.74
N LEU A 14 -12.60 4.67 -9.44
CA LEU A 14 -11.27 4.31 -9.92
C LEU A 14 -11.33 3.63 -11.29
N GLN A 15 -10.19 3.65 -12.01
CA GLN A 15 -10.06 2.90 -13.27
C GLN A 15 -10.29 1.41 -13.06
N ALA A 16 -9.96 0.89 -11.88
CA ALA A 16 -10.18 -0.49 -11.49
C ALA A 16 -11.67 -0.87 -11.38
N ALA A 17 -12.59 0.10 -11.42
CA ALA A 17 -14.03 -0.14 -11.31
C ALA A 17 -14.58 -1.06 -12.40
N SER A 18 -13.89 -1.19 -13.54
CA SER A 18 -14.25 -2.11 -14.62
C SER A 18 -13.92 -3.57 -14.32
N ALA A 19 -13.21 -3.86 -13.22
CA ALA A 19 -12.86 -5.22 -12.83
C ALA A 19 -14.08 -6.04 -12.42
N ALA A 20 -14.02 -7.37 -12.66
CA ALA A 20 -15.18 -8.25 -12.53
C ALA A 20 -15.67 -8.46 -11.09
N SER A 21 -14.81 -8.38 -10.08
CA SER A 21 -15.16 -8.66 -8.69
C SER A 21 -14.77 -7.53 -7.75
N GLU A 22 -15.41 -7.46 -6.58
CA GLU A 22 -15.05 -6.54 -5.52
C GLU A 22 -13.59 -6.76 -5.08
N PHE A 23 -13.16 -8.03 -4.97
CA PHE A 23 -11.78 -8.35 -4.65
C PHE A 23 -10.83 -7.70 -5.65
N ASP A 24 -11.07 -7.91 -6.94
CA ASP A 24 -10.19 -7.39 -7.99
C ASP A 24 -10.19 -5.86 -8.02
N ARG A 25 -11.35 -5.23 -7.82
CA ARG A 25 -11.45 -3.77 -7.76
C ARG A 25 -10.65 -3.20 -6.58
N CYS A 26 -10.78 -3.80 -5.40
CA CYS A 26 -10.04 -3.36 -4.21
C CYS A 26 -8.54 -3.62 -4.36
N TYR A 27 -8.18 -4.78 -4.86
CA TYR A 27 -6.79 -5.16 -5.05
C TYR A 27 -6.10 -4.22 -6.05
N LEU A 28 -6.67 -4.01 -7.22
CA LEU A 28 -6.13 -3.07 -8.21
C LEU A 28 -6.22 -1.63 -7.75
N GLY A 29 -7.30 -1.29 -7.08
CA GLY A 29 -7.50 0.05 -6.54
C GLY A 29 -6.36 0.46 -5.61
N TYR A 30 -5.82 -0.50 -4.84
CA TYR A 30 -4.64 -0.26 -4.01
C TYR A 30 -3.47 0.28 -4.84
N PHE A 31 -3.11 -0.40 -5.93
CA PHE A 31 -1.97 0.00 -6.76
C PHE A 31 -2.21 1.32 -7.50
N GLU A 32 -3.43 1.52 -8.01
CA GLU A 32 -3.79 2.79 -8.63
C GLU A 32 -3.64 3.94 -7.62
N CYS A 33 -4.18 3.79 -6.42
CA CYS A 33 -4.08 4.81 -5.38
C CYS A 33 -2.64 5.05 -4.95
N PHE A 34 -1.87 3.97 -4.70
CA PHE A 34 -0.47 4.08 -4.31
C PHE A 34 0.33 4.89 -5.35
N ASN A 35 0.17 4.55 -6.62
CA ASN A 35 0.92 5.17 -7.70
C ASN A 35 0.50 6.62 -7.96
N ARG A 36 -0.69 7.01 -7.50
CA ARG A 36 -1.18 8.40 -7.56
C ARG A 36 -0.89 9.15 -6.26
N GLN A 37 -0.09 8.59 -5.37
CA GLN A 37 0.25 9.18 -4.06
C GLN A 37 -0.96 9.34 -3.13
N LEU A 38 -2.00 8.58 -3.37
CA LEU A 38 -3.18 8.49 -2.52
C LEU A 38 -3.00 7.33 -1.51
N TYR A 39 -1.99 7.47 -0.65
CA TYR A 39 -1.56 6.36 0.23
C TYR A 39 -2.59 6.01 1.30
N TYR A 40 -3.29 7.00 1.84
CA TYR A 40 -4.33 6.76 2.83
C TYR A 40 -5.49 5.98 2.19
N GLU A 41 -5.89 6.36 1.00
CA GLU A 41 -6.94 5.68 0.24
C GLU A 41 -6.50 4.26 -0.16
N ALA A 42 -5.25 4.08 -0.55
CA ALA A 42 -4.69 2.76 -0.85
C ALA A 42 -4.78 1.84 0.37
N HIS A 43 -4.38 2.35 1.53
CA HIS A 43 -4.49 1.65 2.81
C HIS A 43 -5.94 1.23 3.08
N ASP A 44 -6.87 2.16 2.97
CA ASP A 44 -8.27 1.94 3.33
C ASP A 44 -8.97 0.96 2.39
N VAL A 45 -8.72 1.05 1.10
CA VAL A 45 -9.32 0.16 0.10
C VAL A 45 -8.93 -1.30 0.38
N LEU A 46 -7.67 -1.55 0.64
CA LEU A 46 -7.20 -2.90 0.89
C LEU A 46 -7.54 -3.40 2.30
N GLU A 47 -7.55 -2.50 3.29
CA GLU A 47 -8.00 -2.84 4.65
C GLU A 47 -9.45 -3.34 4.66
N HIS A 48 -10.30 -2.76 3.83
CA HIS A 48 -11.67 -3.22 3.69
C HIS A 48 -11.73 -4.70 3.30
N LEU A 49 -10.93 -5.10 2.33
CA LEU A 49 -10.83 -6.48 1.87
C LEU A 49 -10.22 -7.39 2.95
N TRP A 50 -9.15 -6.92 3.58
CA TRP A 50 -8.41 -7.64 4.62
C TRP A 50 -9.29 -7.95 5.84
N LEU A 51 -10.10 -7.00 6.30
CA LEU A 51 -11.02 -7.20 7.42
C LEU A 51 -12.12 -8.19 7.07
N LYS A 52 -12.62 -8.15 5.83
CA LYS A 52 -13.68 -9.04 5.34
C LYS A 52 -13.21 -10.48 5.26
N ASP A 53 -11.99 -10.71 4.78
CA ASP A 53 -11.44 -12.05 4.59
C ASP A 53 -10.98 -12.72 5.90
N GLY A 54 -10.52 -11.94 6.89
CA GLY A 54 -10.16 -12.43 8.21
C GLY A 54 -8.79 -13.10 8.30
N ARG A 55 -8.40 -13.45 9.53
CA ARG A 55 -7.06 -13.94 9.87
C ARG A 55 -6.68 -15.28 9.25
N ASN A 56 -7.67 -16.12 8.94
CA ASN A 56 -7.43 -17.45 8.40
C ASN A 56 -7.34 -17.45 6.88
N ALA A 57 -7.54 -16.30 6.23
CA ALA A 57 -7.43 -16.19 4.78
C ALA A 57 -5.97 -16.40 4.35
N PRO A 58 -5.73 -17.14 3.24
CA PRO A 58 -4.37 -17.35 2.72
C PRO A 58 -3.64 -16.03 2.43
N ASP A 59 -4.37 -15.00 2.06
CA ASP A 59 -3.83 -13.69 1.68
C ASP A 59 -3.66 -12.73 2.86
N TYR A 60 -3.97 -13.14 4.09
CA TYR A 60 -3.98 -12.26 5.25
C TYR A 60 -2.67 -11.48 5.43
N ARG A 61 -1.55 -12.20 5.46
CA ARG A 61 -0.23 -11.58 5.64
C ARG A 61 0.18 -10.74 4.43
N PHE A 62 -0.19 -11.19 3.24
CA PHE A 62 0.09 -10.47 2.00
C PHE A 62 -0.60 -9.11 1.99
N HIS A 63 -1.90 -9.09 2.24
CA HIS A 63 -2.66 -7.84 2.31
C HIS A 63 -2.16 -6.95 3.46
N LYS A 64 -1.87 -7.53 4.61
CA LYS A 64 -1.34 -6.80 5.75
C LYS A 64 -0.04 -6.09 5.40
N GLY A 65 0.86 -6.78 4.71
CA GLY A 65 2.12 -6.18 4.27
C GLY A 65 1.93 -5.00 3.33
N LEU A 66 1.02 -5.13 2.36
CA LEU A 66 0.71 -4.02 1.44
C LEU A 66 0.06 -2.84 2.17
N ILE A 67 -0.84 -3.11 3.12
CA ILE A 67 -1.47 -2.08 3.95
C ILE A 67 -0.40 -1.32 4.76
N GLN A 68 0.54 -2.04 5.36
CA GLN A 68 1.64 -1.46 6.12
C GLN A 68 2.57 -0.63 5.23
N LEU A 69 2.83 -1.10 4.02
CA LEU A 69 3.64 -0.35 3.06
C LEU A 69 2.98 1.00 2.75
N ALA A 70 1.71 1.01 2.41
CA ALA A 70 0.97 2.25 2.17
C ALA A 70 0.96 3.16 3.41
N GLY A 71 0.76 2.57 4.60
CA GLY A 71 0.79 3.31 5.87
C GLY A 71 2.10 4.04 6.11
N ALA A 72 3.23 3.42 5.75
CA ALA A 72 4.54 4.07 5.85
C ALA A 72 4.59 5.33 4.98
N PHE A 73 4.07 5.25 3.77
CA PHE A 73 4.04 6.40 2.85
C PHE A 73 3.03 7.47 3.29
N VAL A 74 1.94 7.09 3.97
CA VAL A 74 1.06 8.07 4.64
C VAL A 74 1.87 8.93 5.61
N HIS A 75 2.68 8.29 6.45
CA HIS A 75 3.50 9.01 7.42
C HIS A 75 4.49 9.96 6.75
N MET A 76 5.20 9.49 5.73
CA MET A 76 6.19 10.31 5.04
C MET A 76 5.56 11.49 4.30
N LYS A 77 4.41 11.28 3.66
CA LYS A 77 3.68 12.35 2.99
C LYS A 77 3.16 13.39 3.98
N LEU A 78 2.60 12.97 5.12
CA LEU A 78 2.14 13.89 6.17
C LEU A 78 3.28 14.75 6.69
N GLN A 79 4.45 14.16 6.92
CA GLN A 79 5.63 14.91 7.37
C GLN A 79 6.06 15.93 6.33
N HIS A 80 6.04 15.56 5.05
CA HIS A 80 6.39 16.48 3.95
C HIS A 80 5.43 17.66 3.86
N GLU A 81 4.13 17.41 4.03
CA GLU A 81 3.09 18.45 3.94
C GLU A 81 3.04 19.34 5.19
N HIS A 82 3.45 18.82 6.35
CA HIS A 82 3.35 19.51 7.64
C HIS A 82 4.67 19.44 8.43
N PRO A 83 5.79 19.94 7.86
CA PRO A 83 7.11 19.74 8.48
C PRO A 83 7.28 20.43 9.83
N SER A 84 6.53 21.50 10.09
CA SER A 84 6.59 22.24 11.35
C SER A 84 5.57 21.79 12.38
N HIS A 85 4.69 20.85 12.03
CA HIS A 85 3.68 20.36 12.96
C HIS A 85 4.33 19.46 14.03
N PRO A 86 4.01 19.65 15.34
CA PRO A 86 4.67 18.88 16.41
C PRO A 86 4.52 17.35 16.25
N LYS A 87 3.40 16.90 15.74
CA LYS A 87 3.11 15.48 15.52
C LYS A 87 3.41 15.05 14.09
N HIS A 88 2.86 15.75 13.08
CA HIS A 88 2.96 15.34 11.68
C HIS A 88 4.35 15.59 11.09
N GLY A 89 5.15 16.48 11.68
CA GLY A 89 6.53 16.71 11.28
C GLY A 89 7.52 15.69 11.78
N ARG A 90 7.09 14.67 12.56
CA ARG A 90 7.97 13.67 13.20
C ARG A 90 7.40 12.26 13.01
N ARG A 91 7.38 11.80 11.77
CA ARG A 91 6.73 10.52 11.45
C ARG A 91 7.65 9.47 10.82
N LEU A 92 8.96 9.74 10.78
CA LEU A 92 9.88 8.79 10.13
C LEU A 92 10.11 7.52 10.95
N ARG A 93 10.07 7.59 12.29
CA ARG A 93 10.21 6.38 13.11
C ARG A 93 9.04 5.41 12.91
N PRO A 94 7.77 5.83 13.00
CA PRO A 94 6.67 4.94 12.70
C PRO A 94 6.67 4.49 11.22
N ALA A 95 7.08 5.33 10.29
CA ALA A 95 7.23 4.93 8.89
C ALA A 95 8.23 3.78 8.74
N ARG A 96 9.40 3.90 9.38
CA ARG A 96 10.42 2.85 9.37
C ARG A 96 9.88 1.54 9.93
N CYS A 97 9.18 1.59 11.07
CA CYS A 97 8.59 0.39 11.67
C CYS A 97 7.62 -0.31 10.71
N LEU A 98 6.77 0.46 10.03
CA LEU A 98 5.82 -0.09 9.07
C LEU A 98 6.52 -0.69 7.85
N LEU A 99 7.59 -0.05 7.37
CA LEU A 99 8.37 -0.60 6.25
C LEU A 99 9.00 -1.95 6.60
N LEU A 100 9.54 -2.08 7.82
CA LEU A 100 10.12 -3.34 8.28
C LEU A 100 9.04 -4.43 8.38
N LEU A 101 7.88 -4.11 8.96
CA LEU A 101 6.77 -5.03 9.08
C LEU A 101 6.23 -5.44 7.70
N ALA A 102 6.12 -4.49 6.78
CA ALA A 102 5.69 -4.77 5.42
C ALA A 102 6.64 -5.75 4.74
N SER A 103 7.93 -5.52 4.82
CA SER A 103 8.95 -6.40 4.25
C SER A 103 8.84 -7.82 4.83
N GLU A 104 8.69 -7.94 6.14
CA GLU A 104 8.55 -9.23 6.83
C GLU A 104 7.29 -9.97 6.38
N ASN A 105 6.15 -9.28 6.32
CA ASN A 105 4.87 -9.90 5.93
C ASN A 105 4.82 -10.26 4.46
N LEU A 106 5.50 -9.52 3.59
CA LEU A 106 5.52 -9.78 2.15
C LEU A 106 6.53 -10.84 1.73
N ALA A 107 7.61 -11.02 2.50
CA ALA A 107 8.71 -11.92 2.14
C ALA A 107 8.26 -13.35 1.75
N PRO A 108 7.32 -14.00 2.46
CA PRO A 108 6.89 -15.35 2.10
C PRO A 108 6.22 -15.45 0.72
N PHE A 109 5.77 -14.35 0.16
CA PHE A 109 5.04 -14.32 -1.11
C PHE A 109 5.91 -13.94 -2.31
N ALA A 110 7.18 -13.59 -2.06
CA ALA A 110 8.12 -13.27 -3.13
C ALA A 110 8.47 -14.54 -3.93
N PRO A 111 8.83 -14.43 -5.21
CA PRO A 111 8.96 -13.18 -5.99
C PRO A 111 7.66 -12.65 -6.60
N LEU A 112 6.68 -13.52 -6.85
CA LEU A 112 5.46 -13.17 -7.57
C LEU A 112 4.25 -13.75 -6.84
N TYR A 113 3.22 -12.96 -6.60
CA TYR A 113 1.99 -13.41 -5.98
C TYR A 113 0.81 -12.59 -6.48
N HIS A 114 -0.26 -13.25 -6.89
CA HIS A 114 -1.44 -12.59 -7.49
C HIS A 114 -1.06 -11.60 -8.60
N GLY A 115 -0.13 -12.00 -9.46
CA GLY A 115 0.31 -11.18 -10.58
C GLY A 115 1.18 -9.99 -10.21
N PHE A 116 1.49 -9.80 -8.93
CA PHE A 116 2.29 -8.68 -8.43
C PHE A 116 3.72 -9.09 -8.17
N ASP A 117 4.66 -8.23 -8.58
CA ASP A 117 6.09 -8.37 -8.28
C ASP A 117 6.33 -8.00 -6.82
N VAL A 118 6.28 -8.99 -5.94
CA VAL A 118 6.47 -8.82 -4.50
C VAL A 118 7.88 -8.37 -4.18
N THR A 119 8.87 -8.85 -4.95
CA THR A 119 10.26 -8.43 -4.76
C THR A 119 10.41 -6.93 -4.93
N ALA A 120 9.72 -6.31 -5.89
CA ALA A 120 9.74 -4.86 -6.07
C ALA A 120 9.25 -4.13 -4.80
N ALA A 121 8.22 -4.65 -4.15
CA ALA A 121 7.68 -4.04 -2.92
C ALA A 121 8.64 -4.21 -1.73
N THR A 122 9.24 -5.38 -1.56
CA THR A 122 10.20 -5.61 -0.48
C THR A 122 11.48 -4.82 -0.68
N ASP A 123 11.97 -4.71 -1.92
CA ASP A 123 13.13 -3.88 -2.25
C ASP A 123 12.84 -2.40 -1.97
N LEU A 124 11.65 -1.92 -2.30
CA LEU A 124 11.22 -0.56 -2.01
C LEU A 124 11.22 -0.30 -0.50
N ALA A 125 10.66 -1.22 0.28
CA ALA A 125 10.62 -1.09 1.74
C ALA A 125 12.03 -1.03 2.33
N VAL A 126 12.90 -1.93 1.93
CA VAL A 126 14.29 -1.97 2.40
C VAL A 126 15.05 -0.71 2.02
N ARG A 127 14.86 -0.22 0.80
CA ARG A 127 15.51 1.02 0.33
C ARG A 127 15.10 2.22 1.18
N PHE A 128 13.81 2.38 1.46
CA PHE A 128 13.34 3.51 2.27
C PHE A 128 13.75 3.40 3.72
N VAL A 129 13.82 2.20 4.30
CA VAL A 129 14.40 2.00 5.64
C VAL A 129 15.83 2.53 5.67
N ALA A 130 16.64 2.14 4.70
CA ALA A 130 18.04 2.59 4.62
C ALA A 130 18.13 4.11 4.49
N LEU A 131 17.30 4.73 3.66
CA LEU A 131 17.29 6.18 3.47
C LEU A 131 16.89 6.91 4.76
N ILE A 132 15.90 6.41 5.49
CA ILE A 132 15.50 6.98 6.77
C ILE A 132 16.65 6.90 7.79
N GLU A 133 17.33 5.77 7.86
CA GLU A 133 18.45 5.56 8.77
C GLU A 133 19.65 6.43 8.41
N GLU A 134 19.97 6.55 7.13
CA GLU A 134 21.05 7.43 6.65
C GLU A 134 20.79 8.89 7.00
N GLY A 135 19.52 9.31 6.98
CA GLY A 135 19.11 10.65 7.36
C GLY A 135 18.92 10.83 8.87
N SER A 136 19.32 9.85 9.68
CA SER A 136 19.22 9.87 11.16
C SER A 136 17.79 10.09 11.65
N HIS A 137 16.79 9.62 10.90
CA HIS A 137 15.36 9.75 11.18
C HIS A 137 14.86 11.21 11.18
N GLU A 138 15.63 12.11 10.59
CA GLU A 138 15.29 13.55 10.52
C GLU A 138 15.04 14.05 9.11
N GLN A 139 15.67 13.41 8.12
CA GLN A 139 15.54 13.81 6.73
C GLN A 139 14.53 12.88 6.02
N ASN A 140 13.42 13.45 5.57
CA ASN A 140 12.39 12.71 4.89
C ASN A 140 12.86 12.29 3.48
N PRO A 141 12.98 10.99 3.20
CA PRO A 141 13.40 10.52 1.88
C PRO A 141 12.30 10.64 0.83
N TRP A 142 11.06 10.90 1.24
CA TRP A 142 9.94 10.99 0.32
C TRP A 142 9.76 12.41 -0.20
N ASP A 143 9.55 12.54 -1.50
CA ASP A 143 9.25 13.79 -2.18
C ASP A 143 8.23 13.51 -3.28
N PRO A 144 7.21 14.39 -3.49
CA PRO A 144 6.19 14.15 -4.51
C PRO A 144 6.73 14.07 -5.94
N LYS A 145 7.87 14.71 -6.21
CA LYS A 145 8.47 14.70 -7.55
C LYS A 145 9.17 13.40 -7.89
N THR A 146 9.64 12.67 -6.88
CA THR A 146 10.39 11.42 -7.03
C THR A 146 9.73 10.26 -6.33
N ALA A 147 8.45 10.41 -5.97
CA ALA A 147 7.71 9.38 -5.25
C ALA A 147 7.74 8.06 -6.02
N PRO A 148 8.01 6.94 -5.32
CA PRO A 148 8.10 5.65 -5.97
C PRO A 148 6.73 5.17 -6.44
N ILE A 149 6.75 4.33 -7.46
CA ILE A 149 5.56 3.61 -7.92
C ILE A 149 5.78 2.11 -7.73
N LEU A 150 4.68 1.38 -7.62
CA LEU A 150 4.70 -0.08 -7.62
C LEU A 150 4.26 -0.57 -9.01
N PRO A 151 4.87 -1.66 -9.51
CA PRO A 151 4.36 -2.27 -10.74
C PRO A 151 2.93 -2.73 -10.53
N VAL A 152 2.06 -2.46 -11.49
CA VAL A 152 0.67 -2.93 -11.44
C VAL A 152 0.67 -4.43 -11.69
N PRO A 153 -0.14 -5.21 -10.94
CA PRO A 153 -0.20 -6.65 -11.16
C PRO A 153 -0.47 -7.00 -12.62
N GLU A 154 0.41 -7.86 -13.15
CA GLU A 154 0.24 -8.41 -14.49
C GLU A 154 -0.79 -9.55 -14.47
N ASP A 155 -1.32 -9.88 -15.63
CA ASP A 155 -2.32 -10.96 -15.79
C ASP A 155 -3.59 -10.72 -14.96
N PHE A 156 -3.83 -9.48 -14.62
CA PHE A 156 -5.01 -9.12 -13.82
C PHE A 156 -6.31 -9.55 -14.48
N GLN A 157 -6.44 -9.32 -15.79
CA GLN A 157 -7.64 -9.72 -16.52
C GLN A 157 -7.83 -11.23 -16.50
N PHE A 158 -6.73 -11.98 -16.48
CA PHE A 158 -6.74 -13.43 -16.37
C PHE A 158 -7.26 -13.88 -15.01
N LEU A 159 -6.81 -13.23 -13.92
CA LEU A 159 -7.29 -13.50 -12.58
C LEU A 159 -8.80 -13.21 -12.46
N ALA A 160 -9.27 -12.12 -13.03
CA ALA A 160 -10.68 -11.76 -13.04
C ALA A 160 -11.53 -12.81 -13.77
N VAL A 161 -11.05 -13.32 -14.90
CA VAL A 161 -11.72 -14.36 -15.69
C VAL A 161 -11.76 -15.69 -14.93
N SER A 162 -10.67 -16.08 -14.28
CA SER A 162 -10.62 -17.33 -13.55
C SER A 162 -11.47 -17.35 -12.27
N ARG A 163 -11.89 -16.19 -11.79
CA ARG A 163 -12.78 -16.06 -10.63
C ARG A 163 -14.26 -15.94 -11.01
N GLY A 164 -14.51 -15.64 -12.26
CA GLY A 164 -15.86 -15.58 -12.80
C GLY A 164 -16.41 -16.95 -13.04
#